data_645abd0d923b4172be04a14ab257e945
#
_entry.id   645abd0d923b4172be04a14ab257e945
#
_cell.length_a   1.000
_cell.length_b   1.000
_cell.length_c   1.000
_cell.angle_alpha   90.00
_cell.angle_beta   90.00
_cell.angle_gamma   90.00
#
_symmetry.space_group_name_H-M   'P 1'
#
loop_
_entity.id
_entity.type
_entity.pdbx_description
1 polymer ?
#
loop_
_entity_poly.entity_id
_entity_poly.type
_entity_poly.pdbx_seq_one_letter_code
_entity_poly.pdbx_strand_id
1 'polypeptide(L)'
;MEKVKKVFKDKYNIVFLVILIVATLVRIVLLDKYPNGIHEDEAGMLYDAYSMAEYGTDRYLNENPVYLINFGGGQSVLYAAIASILIRIFGLSVFVVRLPAVIFSVITIILAYILAKKYIGNKFAVVIAFLITICPWHIMQSRWGLDCNLLPAFIMISVFTLINSKKSWHFIVSGIFWGLTLYTYALSYIMLPVFFIGLCIYLLYVKKIDLKQILITIIPILILAVPLILLQIVNYFDIGTVKLRIYNNS
;
A
#
# COMPACT_ATOMS: atom_id res chain seq x y z
N MET A 1 -28.91 11.79 -1.83
CA MET A 1 -29.72 10.70 -2.42
C MET A 1 -29.67 10.68 -3.94
N GLU A 2 -29.77 11.81 -4.68
CA GLU A 2 -29.71 11.80 -6.16
C GLU A 2 -28.40 11.26 -6.76
N LYS A 3 -27.23 11.59 -6.20
CA LYS A 3 -25.95 11.06 -6.69
C LYS A 3 -25.85 9.53 -6.58
N VAL A 4 -26.42 8.94 -5.53
CA VAL A 4 -26.45 7.48 -5.33
C VAL A 4 -27.38 6.83 -6.36
N LYS A 5 -28.58 7.42 -6.59
CA LYS A 5 -29.51 6.94 -7.63
C LYS A 5 -28.90 6.98 -9.04
N LYS A 6 -28.03 7.96 -9.32
CA LYS A 6 -27.35 8.08 -10.63
C LYS A 6 -26.29 6.98 -10.84
N VAL A 7 -25.62 6.55 -9.75
CA VAL A 7 -24.64 5.44 -9.80
C VAL A 7 -25.32 4.12 -10.15
N PHE A 8 -26.50 3.84 -9.59
CA PHE A 8 -27.27 2.62 -9.86
C PHE A 8 -28.05 2.63 -11.18
N LYS A 9 -28.12 3.76 -11.91
CA LYS A 9 -28.71 3.80 -13.26
C LYS A 9 -27.76 3.34 -14.37
N ASP A 10 -26.45 3.34 -14.13
CA ASP A 10 -25.44 2.90 -15.10
C ASP A 10 -25.22 1.37 -14.97
N LYS A 11 -25.63 0.62 -16.00
CA LYS A 11 -25.48 -0.84 -16.04
C LYS A 11 -24.05 -1.32 -15.76
N TYR A 12 -23.04 -0.57 -16.17
CA TYR A 12 -21.64 -0.92 -15.94
C TYR A 12 -21.25 -0.81 -14.46
N ASN A 13 -21.83 0.15 -13.72
CA ASN A 13 -21.63 0.24 -12.28
C ASN A 13 -22.28 -0.94 -11.53
N ILE A 14 -23.44 -1.41 -11.98
CA ILE A 14 -24.11 -2.58 -11.38
C ILE A 14 -23.27 -3.83 -11.62
N VAL A 15 -22.79 -4.04 -12.87
CA VAL A 15 -21.89 -5.17 -13.18
C VAL A 15 -20.60 -5.08 -12.36
N PHE A 16 -20.00 -3.89 -12.24
CA PHE A 16 -18.82 -3.69 -11.40
C PHE A 16 -19.08 -4.01 -9.93
N LEU A 17 -20.24 -3.63 -9.38
CA LEU A 17 -20.61 -3.97 -8.00
C LEU A 17 -20.67 -5.48 -7.79
N VAL A 18 -21.25 -6.23 -8.73
CA VAL A 18 -21.27 -7.70 -8.68
C VAL A 18 -19.85 -8.26 -8.72
N ILE A 19 -19.00 -7.76 -9.62
CA ILE A 19 -17.58 -8.14 -9.71
C ILE A 19 -16.86 -7.86 -8.38
N LEU A 20 -17.11 -6.71 -7.78
CA LEU A 20 -16.48 -6.30 -6.51
C LEU A 20 -16.91 -7.21 -5.35
N ILE A 21 -18.19 -7.60 -5.29
CA ILE A 21 -18.69 -8.56 -4.30
C ILE A 21 -17.97 -9.91 -4.48
N VAL A 22 -17.91 -10.43 -5.71
CA VAL A 22 -17.21 -11.68 -6.01
C VAL A 22 -15.72 -11.56 -5.68
N ALA A 23 -15.07 -10.45 -6.06
CA ALA A 23 -13.68 -10.19 -5.75
C ALA A 23 -13.39 -10.23 -4.25
N THR A 24 -14.26 -9.62 -3.45
CA THR A 24 -14.15 -9.61 -1.99
C THR A 24 -14.36 -11.00 -1.41
N LEU A 25 -15.42 -11.71 -1.84
CA LEU A 25 -15.73 -13.06 -1.36
C LEU A 25 -14.59 -14.05 -1.64
N VAL A 26 -14.06 -14.08 -2.85
CA VAL A 26 -12.94 -14.97 -3.23
C VAL A 26 -11.69 -14.71 -2.38
N ARG A 27 -11.48 -13.47 -1.91
CA ARG A 27 -10.31 -13.09 -1.11
C ARG A 27 -10.49 -13.29 0.39
N ILE A 28 -11.73 -13.20 0.90
CA ILE A 28 -11.98 -13.24 2.35
C ILE A 28 -12.48 -14.60 2.84
N VAL A 29 -13.19 -15.37 2.01
CA VAL A 29 -13.75 -16.66 2.42
C VAL A 29 -12.62 -17.64 2.74
N LEU A 30 -12.66 -18.25 3.95
CA LEU A 30 -11.64 -19.17 4.45
C LEU A 30 -10.22 -18.59 4.41
N LEU A 31 -10.07 -17.31 4.71
CA LEU A 31 -8.78 -16.60 4.67
C LEU A 31 -7.79 -17.17 5.69
N ASP A 32 -8.27 -17.65 6.81
CA ASP A 32 -7.50 -18.33 7.86
C ASP A 32 -7.02 -19.74 7.48
N LYS A 33 -7.70 -20.39 6.51
CA LYS A 33 -7.41 -21.77 6.08
C LYS A 33 -6.59 -21.87 4.79
N TYR A 34 -6.77 -20.90 3.88
CA TYR A 34 -6.11 -20.92 2.58
C TYR A 34 -5.41 -19.57 2.31
N PRO A 35 -4.12 -19.55 1.96
CA PRO A 35 -3.21 -20.71 1.79
C PRO A 35 -3.04 -21.50 3.09
N ASN A 36 -2.85 -22.84 2.94
CA ASN A 36 -2.65 -23.72 4.10
C ASN A 36 -1.30 -23.43 4.76
N GLY A 37 -1.29 -23.30 6.08
CA GLY A 37 -0.11 -22.93 6.85
C GLY A 37 0.19 -21.43 6.82
N ILE A 38 1.33 -21.06 7.39
CA ILE A 38 1.86 -19.71 7.46
C ILE A 38 3.23 -19.74 6.77
N HIS A 39 3.44 -18.86 5.80
CA HIS A 39 4.75 -18.69 5.16
C HIS A 39 5.75 -18.13 6.17
N GLU A 40 7.05 -18.42 6.00
CA GLU A 40 8.09 -17.94 6.93
C GLU A 40 8.07 -16.42 7.10
N ASP A 41 8.00 -15.70 6.00
CA ASP A 41 7.93 -14.23 6.02
C ASP A 41 6.60 -13.72 6.61
N GLU A 42 5.49 -14.43 6.39
CA GLU A 42 4.21 -14.12 7.01
C GLU A 42 4.26 -14.33 8.53
N ALA A 43 4.94 -15.38 8.99
CA ALA A 43 5.14 -15.64 10.42
C ALA A 43 5.97 -14.52 11.07
N GLY A 44 7.02 -14.08 10.40
CA GLY A 44 7.81 -12.92 10.81
C GLY A 44 6.95 -11.66 10.91
N MET A 45 6.19 -11.37 9.87
CA MET A 45 5.29 -10.21 9.82
C MET A 45 4.22 -10.24 10.91
N LEU A 46 3.65 -11.43 11.17
CA LEU A 46 2.66 -11.65 12.23
C LEU A 46 3.25 -11.36 13.61
N TYR A 47 4.47 -11.86 13.87
CA TYR A 47 5.13 -11.67 15.15
C TYR A 47 5.46 -10.19 15.40
N ASP A 48 6.01 -9.49 14.41
CA ASP A 48 6.29 -8.06 14.53
C ASP A 48 5.00 -7.24 14.68
N ALA A 49 3.95 -7.54 13.92
CA ALA A 49 2.67 -6.87 14.06
C ALA A 49 2.04 -7.06 15.45
N TYR A 50 2.17 -8.26 16.03
CA TYR A 50 1.73 -8.54 17.38
C TYR A 50 2.57 -7.78 18.42
N SER A 51 3.90 -7.81 18.30
CA SER A 51 4.80 -7.08 19.20
C SER A 51 4.52 -5.57 19.17
N MET A 52 4.30 -5.01 17.98
CA MET A 52 3.92 -3.61 17.82
C MET A 52 2.53 -3.31 18.39
N ALA A 53 1.60 -4.27 18.35
CA ALA A 53 0.27 -4.11 18.94
C ALA A 53 0.31 -4.07 20.45
N GLU A 54 1.05 -4.98 21.10
CA GLU A 54 1.06 -5.14 22.56
C GLU A 54 2.07 -4.24 23.25
N TYR A 55 3.27 -4.10 22.67
CA TYR A 55 4.43 -3.46 23.31
C TYR A 55 4.90 -2.17 22.61
N GLY A 56 4.41 -1.88 21.41
CA GLY A 56 4.87 -0.72 20.63
C GLY A 56 6.25 -0.89 19.99
N THR A 57 6.83 -2.09 20.03
CA THR A 57 8.17 -2.42 19.51
C THR A 57 8.09 -3.54 18.48
N ASP A 58 9.14 -3.72 17.67
CA ASP A 58 9.31 -4.94 16.88
C ASP A 58 9.68 -6.14 17.78
N ARG A 59 9.88 -7.32 17.19
CA ARG A 59 10.26 -8.55 17.92
C ARG A 59 11.65 -8.47 18.59
N TYR A 60 12.48 -7.52 18.21
CA TYR A 60 13.80 -7.27 18.77
C TYR A 60 13.81 -6.08 19.75
N LEU A 61 12.64 -5.61 20.19
CA LEU A 61 12.44 -4.52 21.13
C LEU A 61 12.90 -3.15 20.59
N ASN A 62 12.98 -2.98 19.27
CA ASN A 62 13.23 -1.68 18.68
C ASN A 62 11.95 -0.85 18.66
N GLU A 63 12.00 0.34 19.26
CA GLU A 63 10.91 1.31 19.21
C GLU A 63 10.88 2.01 17.84
N ASN A 64 9.69 2.21 17.28
CA ASN A 64 9.47 2.88 15.99
C ASN A 64 10.36 2.34 14.86
N PRO A 65 10.33 1.04 14.58
CA PRO A 65 11.19 0.44 13.57
C PRO A 65 10.89 1.04 12.19
N VAL A 66 11.92 1.35 11.42
CA VAL A 66 11.82 1.82 10.03
C VAL A 66 11.80 0.64 9.07
N TYR A 67 12.41 -0.47 9.47
CA TYR A 67 12.54 -1.71 8.74
C TYR A 67 12.60 -2.88 9.72
N LEU A 68 12.02 -4.02 9.38
CA LEU A 68 11.93 -5.19 10.24
C LEU A 68 13.01 -6.19 9.86
N ILE A 69 13.72 -6.74 10.84
CA ILE A 69 14.74 -7.78 10.63
C ILE A 69 14.04 -9.13 10.48
N ASN A 70 14.30 -9.84 9.39
CA ASN A 70 13.72 -11.16 9.13
C ASN A 70 14.69 -12.05 8.33
N PHE A 71 15.04 -13.22 8.86
CA PHE A 71 15.87 -14.27 8.22
C PHE A 71 17.14 -13.77 7.51
N GLY A 72 17.92 -12.90 8.15
CA GLY A 72 19.18 -12.37 7.60
C GLY A 72 19.04 -11.29 6.51
N GLY A 73 17.79 -10.96 6.15
CA GLY A 73 17.42 -9.83 5.32
C GLY A 73 16.52 -8.88 6.11
N GLY A 74 15.34 -8.62 5.57
CA GLY A 74 14.36 -7.83 6.28
C GLY A 74 13.07 -7.62 5.49
N GLN A 75 12.10 -7.01 6.15
CA GLN A 75 10.77 -6.72 5.60
C GLN A 75 10.42 -5.26 5.83
N SER A 76 9.61 -4.72 4.93
CA SER A 76 9.13 -3.34 5.06
C SER A 76 8.07 -3.22 6.15
N VAL A 77 8.15 -2.15 6.96
CA VAL A 77 7.39 -2.02 8.21
C VAL A 77 5.90 -1.73 8.03
N LEU A 78 5.48 -1.17 6.90
CA LEU A 78 4.13 -0.63 6.75
C LEU A 78 3.04 -1.69 6.90
N TYR A 79 3.30 -2.93 6.44
CA TYR A 79 2.35 -4.02 6.60
C TYR A 79 2.12 -4.35 8.07
N ALA A 80 3.20 -4.54 8.84
CA ALA A 80 3.13 -4.84 10.27
C ALA A 80 2.44 -3.70 11.04
N ALA A 81 2.74 -2.44 10.70
CA ALA A 81 2.10 -1.29 11.31
C ALA A 81 0.57 -1.26 11.08
N ILE A 82 0.10 -1.56 9.87
CA ILE A 82 -1.33 -1.66 9.58
C ILE A 82 -1.96 -2.87 10.28
N ALA A 83 -1.30 -4.02 10.23
CA ALA A 83 -1.77 -5.24 10.89
C ALA A 83 -1.82 -5.08 12.42
N SER A 84 -0.87 -4.37 13.03
CA SER A 84 -0.86 -4.11 14.49
C SER A 84 -2.10 -3.34 14.94
N ILE A 85 -2.57 -2.36 14.14
CA ILE A 85 -3.81 -1.64 14.43
C ILE A 85 -5.02 -2.59 14.40
N LEU A 86 -5.07 -3.48 13.41
CA LEU A 86 -6.16 -4.46 13.29
C LEU A 86 -6.10 -5.50 14.42
N ILE A 87 -4.91 -5.92 14.86
CA ILE A 87 -4.73 -6.83 16.00
C ILE A 87 -5.23 -6.18 17.29
N ARG A 88 -4.96 -4.89 17.53
CA ARG A 88 -5.49 -4.16 18.70
C ARG A 88 -7.02 -4.12 18.73
N ILE A 89 -7.67 -4.09 17.57
CA ILE A 89 -9.14 -3.97 17.47
C ILE A 89 -9.82 -5.35 17.52
N PHE A 90 -9.27 -6.33 16.79
CA PHE A 90 -9.92 -7.62 16.54
C PHE A 90 -9.22 -8.82 17.21
N GLY A 91 -8.10 -8.59 17.89
CA GLY A 91 -7.28 -9.64 18.46
C GLY A 91 -6.36 -10.32 17.44
N LEU A 92 -5.40 -11.11 17.93
CA LEU A 92 -4.43 -11.84 17.13
C LEU A 92 -5.06 -13.08 16.48
N SER A 93 -5.02 -13.14 15.16
CA SER A 93 -5.34 -14.35 14.38
C SER A 93 -4.74 -14.27 12.98
N VAL A 94 -4.56 -15.41 12.33
CA VAL A 94 -4.11 -15.48 10.93
C VAL A 94 -5.05 -14.69 10.01
N PHE A 95 -6.35 -14.76 10.26
CA PHE A 95 -7.36 -14.00 9.54
C PHE A 95 -7.09 -12.48 9.62
N VAL A 96 -6.89 -11.96 10.82
CA VAL A 96 -6.67 -10.52 11.07
C VAL A 96 -5.36 -10.04 10.44
N VAL A 97 -4.30 -10.85 10.54
CA VAL A 97 -2.99 -10.49 9.93
C VAL A 97 -3.04 -10.48 8.40
N ARG A 98 -3.88 -11.29 7.76
CA ARG A 98 -4.09 -11.33 6.31
C ARG A 98 -5.04 -10.25 5.78
N LEU A 99 -5.86 -9.65 6.66
CA LEU A 99 -6.84 -8.61 6.27
C LEU A 99 -6.23 -7.41 5.51
N PRO A 100 -5.07 -6.85 5.87
CA PRO A 100 -4.48 -5.75 5.09
C PRO A 100 -4.32 -6.12 3.61
N ALA A 101 -3.80 -7.31 3.29
CA ALA A 101 -3.64 -7.76 1.90
C ALA A 101 -4.98 -7.83 1.17
N VAL A 102 -6.04 -8.34 1.81
CA VAL A 102 -7.41 -8.36 1.25
C VAL A 102 -7.91 -6.95 0.99
N ILE A 103 -7.85 -6.07 1.99
CA ILE A 103 -8.37 -4.69 1.89
C ILE A 103 -7.68 -3.95 0.74
N PHE A 104 -6.35 -3.97 0.70
CA PHE A 104 -5.60 -3.24 -0.32
C PHE A 104 -5.72 -3.86 -1.71
N SER A 105 -5.91 -5.18 -1.83
CA SER A 105 -6.21 -5.81 -3.11
C SER A 105 -7.57 -5.39 -3.67
N VAL A 106 -8.59 -5.25 -2.82
CA VAL A 106 -9.91 -4.75 -3.21
C VAL A 106 -9.83 -3.27 -3.62
N ILE A 107 -9.07 -2.45 -2.88
CA ILE A 107 -8.79 -1.05 -3.26
C ILE A 107 -8.13 -0.99 -4.64
N THR A 108 -7.19 -1.87 -4.95
CA THR A 108 -6.56 -1.95 -6.28
C THR A 108 -7.60 -2.17 -7.38
N ILE A 109 -8.53 -3.09 -7.20
CA ILE A 109 -9.61 -3.37 -8.17
C ILE A 109 -10.51 -2.14 -8.36
N ILE A 110 -10.89 -1.48 -7.25
CA ILE A 110 -11.72 -0.26 -7.29
C ILE A 110 -11.01 0.85 -8.07
N LEU A 111 -9.74 1.12 -7.74
CA LEU A 111 -8.99 2.18 -8.40
C LEU A 111 -8.72 1.86 -9.86
N ALA A 112 -8.41 0.61 -10.21
CA ALA A 112 -8.26 0.17 -11.59
C ALA A 112 -9.55 0.42 -12.40
N TYR A 113 -10.72 0.06 -11.83
CA TYR A 113 -12.00 0.34 -12.46
C TYR A 113 -12.23 1.84 -12.67
N ILE A 114 -12.00 2.67 -11.63
CA ILE A 114 -12.24 4.12 -11.72
C ILE A 114 -11.33 4.77 -12.75
N LEU A 115 -10.04 4.40 -12.76
CA LEU A 115 -9.08 4.93 -13.72
C LEU A 115 -9.39 4.48 -15.15
N ALA A 116 -9.65 3.20 -15.35
CA ALA A 116 -10.02 2.67 -16.66
C ALA A 116 -11.33 3.31 -17.17
N LYS A 117 -12.33 3.48 -16.31
CA LYS A 117 -13.60 4.15 -16.66
C LYS A 117 -13.36 5.58 -17.12
N LYS A 118 -12.46 6.30 -16.47
CA LYS A 118 -12.14 7.70 -16.77
C LYS A 118 -11.37 7.87 -18.09
N TYR A 119 -10.44 6.97 -18.41
CA TYR A 119 -9.49 7.15 -19.51
C TYR A 119 -9.74 6.25 -20.72
N ILE A 120 -10.36 5.09 -20.52
CA ILE A 120 -10.55 4.08 -21.58
C ILE A 120 -12.04 3.84 -21.86
N GLY A 121 -12.92 4.08 -20.87
CA GLY A 121 -14.37 3.97 -20.99
C GLY A 121 -14.97 2.80 -20.22
N ASN A 122 -16.29 2.83 -20.08
CA ASN A 122 -17.06 1.97 -19.18
C ASN A 122 -16.90 0.46 -19.48
N LYS A 123 -16.92 0.07 -20.76
CA LYS A 123 -16.83 -1.33 -21.18
C LYS A 123 -15.47 -1.94 -20.76
N PHE A 124 -14.39 -1.25 -21.07
CA PHE A 124 -13.04 -1.71 -20.73
C PHE A 124 -12.78 -1.69 -19.23
N ALA A 125 -13.34 -0.72 -18.51
CA ALA A 125 -13.23 -0.68 -17.04
C ALA A 125 -13.78 -1.94 -16.37
N VAL A 126 -14.94 -2.42 -16.82
CA VAL A 126 -15.55 -3.66 -16.32
C VAL A 126 -14.67 -4.87 -16.66
N VAL A 127 -14.15 -4.94 -17.89
CA VAL A 127 -13.26 -6.04 -18.31
C VAL A 127 -11.98 -6.06 -17.48
N ILE A 128 -11.34 -4.90 -17.26
CA ILE A 128 -10.14 -4.79 -16.43
C ILE A 128 -10.42 -5.25 -14.99
N ALA A 129 -11.50 -4.75 -14.38
CA ALA A 129 -11.88 -5.16 -13.03
C ALA A 129 -12.14 -6.67 -12.95
N PHE A 130 -12.82 -7.24 -13.94
CA PHE A 130 -13.09 -8.69 -14.03
C PHE A 130 -11.79 -9.49 -14.15
N LEU A 131 -10.89 -9.11 -15.05
CA LEU A 131 -9.61 -9.80 -15.25
C LEU A 131 -8.74 -9.79 -13.97
N ILE A 132 -8.67 -8.66 -13.27
CA ILE A 132 -7.95 -8.57 -11.99
C ILE A 132 -8.63 -9.45 -10.94
N THR A 133 -9.97 -9.51 -10.92
CA THR A 133 -10.75 -10.29 -9.97
C THR A 133 -10.48 -11.78 -10.08
N ILE A 134 -10.38 -12.31 -11.32
CA ILE A 134 -10.15 -13.73 -11.58
C ILE A 134 -8.67 -14.10 -11.74
N CYS A 135 -7.76 -13.13 -11.74
CA CYS A 135 -6.32 -13.36 -11.89
C CYS A 135 -5.79 -14.22 -10.72
N PRO A 136 -5.31 -15.45 -10.99
CA PRO A 136 -4.87 -16.35 -9.92
C PRO A 136 -3.74 -15.76 -9.07
N TRP A 137 -2.78 -15.09 -9.71
CA TRP A 137 -1.68 -14.42 -9.02
C TRP A 137 -2.19 -13.33 -8.06
N HIS A 138 -3.10 -12.46 -8.51
CA HIS A 138 -3.64 -11.40 -7.69
C HIS A 138 -4.52 -11.93 -6.54
N ILE A 139 -5.21 -13.06 -6.75
CA ILE A 139 -5.96 -13.75 -5.69
C ILE A 139 -4.99 -14.29 -4.65
N MET A 140 -3.95 -15.01 -5.05
CA MET A 140 -2.96 -15.57 -4.14
C MET A 140 -2.25 -14.50 -3.32
N GLN A 141 -1.76 -13.45 -3.97
CA GLN A 141 -1.10 -12.32 -3.31
C GLN A 141 -2.00 -11.64 -2.27
N SER A 142 -3.30 -11.52 -2.55
CA SER A 142 -4.26 -10.90 -1.65
C SER A 142 -4.57 -11.72 -0.39
N ARG A 143 -4.09 -12.95 -0.30
CA ARG A 143 -4.38 -13.88 0.79
C ARG A 143 -3.18 -14.20 1.68
N TRP A 144 -2.03 -13.57 1.45
CA TRP A 144 -0.83 -13.68 2.26
C TRP A 144 -0.48 -12.38 2.95
N GLY A 145 -0.10 -12.47 4.23
CA GLY A 145 0.31 -11.34 5.06
C GLY A 145 1.76 -10.90 4.81
N LEU A 146 2.08 -10.52 3.56
CA LEU A 146 3.41 -10.12 3.13
C LEU A 146 3.48 -8.62 2.80
N ASP A 147 4.59 -7.98 3.10
CA ASP A 147 4.82 -6.56 2.85
C ASP A 147 4.66 -6.18 1.38
N CYS A 148 5.21 -6.98 0.46
CA CYS A 148 5.13 -6.76 -0.99
C CYS A 148 3.70 -6.68 -1.52
N ASN A 149 2.72 -7.27 -0.83
CA ASN A 149 1.32 -7.31 -1.27
C ASN A 149 0.61 -5.95 -1.15
N LEU A 150 1.19 -4.99 -0.42
CA LEU A 150 0.69 -3.62 -0.37
C LEU A 150 1.14 -2.77 -1.57
N LEU A 151 2.27 -3.10 -2.19
CA LEU A 151 2.91 -2.26 -3.22
C LEU A 151 1.98 -1.90 -4.39
N PRO A 152 1.25 -2.85 -5.01
CA PRO A 152 0.34 -2.52 -6.13
C PRO A 152 -0.74 -1.52 -5.74
N ALA A 153 -1.33 -1.69 -4.56
CA ALA A 153 -2.37 -0.80 -4.07
C ALA A 153 -1.84 0.62 -3.80
N PHE A 154 -0.69 0.72 -3.13
CA PHE A 154 -0.08 2.02 -2.82
C PHE A 154 0.37 2.76 -4.07
N ILE A 155 0.91 2.08 -5.09
CA ILE A 155 1.18 2.68 -6.39
C ILE A 155 -0.13 3.21 -7.02
N MET A 156 -1.19 2.39 -7.02
CA MET A 156 -2.48 2.81 -7.58
C MET A 156 -3.08 4.02 -6.85
N ILE A 157 -3.01 4.06 -5.52
CA ILE A 157 -3.45 5.19 -4.70
C ILE A 157 -2.62 6.43 -5.02
N SER A 158 -1.29 6.29 -5.11
CA SER A 158 -0.35 7.37 -5.39
C SER A 158 -0.61 7.99 -6.77
N VAL A 159 -0.75 7.16 -7.80
CA VAL A 159 -1.12 7.60 -9.15
C VAL A 159 -2.50 8.26 -9.15
N PHE A 160 -3.49 7.61 -8.54
CA PHE A 160 -4.86 8.12 -8.50
C PHE A 160 -4.93 9.50 -7.82
N THR A 161 -4.27 9.67 -6.68
CA THR A 161 -4.23 10.95 -5.97
C THR A 161 -3.53 12.01 -6.78
N LEU A 162 -2.36 11.72 -7.40
CA LEU A 162 -1.62 12.69 -8.20
C LEU A 162 -2.44 13.19 -9.40
N ILE A 163 -2.98 12.28 -10.20
CA ILE A 163 -3.70 12.65 -11.43
C ILE A 163 -5.07 13.29 -11.21
N ASN A 164 -5.62 13.19 -9.99
CA ASN A 164 -6.88 13.85 -9.60
C ASN A 164 -6.65 15.07 -8.71
N SER A 165 -5.41 15.43 -8.40
CA SER A 165 -5.08 16.62 -7.62
C SER A 165 -5.47 17.90 -8.35
N LYS A 166 -6.07 18.86 -7.60
CA LYS A 166 -6.51 20.15 -8.11
C LYS A 166 -6.06 21.32 -7.24
N LYS A 167 -5.93 21.10 -5.92
CA LYS A 167 -5.52 22.09 -4.93
C LYS A 167 -4.16 21.70 -4.36
N SER A 168 -3.39 22.66 -3.85
CA SER A 168 -2.05 22.41 -3.30
C SER A 168 -2.03 21.32 -2.25
N TRP A 169 -3.01 21.25 -1.35
CA TRP A 169 -3.06 20.21 -0.32
C TRP A 169 -3.31 18.79 -0.88
N HIS A 170 -3.96 18.67 -2.06
CA HIS A 170 -4.10 17.35 -2.74
C HIS A 170 -2.73 16.81 -3.19
N PHE A 171 -1.83 17.70 -3.62
CA PHE A 171 -0.47 17.33 -4.02
C PHE A 171 0.37 16.90 -2.80
N ILE A 172 0.15 17.52 -1.62
CA ILE A 172 0.75 17.08 -0.36
C ILE A 172 0.26 15.67 -0.01
N VAL A 173 -1.04 15.41 -0.05
CA VAL A 173 -1.62 14.08 0.20
C VAL A 173 -1.07 13.05 -0.79
N SER A 174 -0.97 13.42 -2.06
CA SER A 174 -0.36 12.55 -3.07
C SER A 174 1.09 12.22 -2.70
N GLY A 175 1.89 13.24 -2.32
CA GLY A 175 3.27 13.03 -1.89
C GLY A 175 3.40 12.12 -0.67
N ILE A 176 2.46 12.19 0.28
CA ILE A 176 2.41 11.26 1.42
C ILE A 176 2.21 9.83 0.93
N PHE A 177 1.27 9.55 0.02
CA PHE A 177 1.08 8.20 -0.51
C PHE A 177 2.27 7.70 -1.32
N TRP A 178 2.91 8.55 -2.14
CA TRP A 178 4.16 8.21 -2.81
C TRP A 178 5.28 7.88 -1.81
N GLY A 179 5.42 8.66 -0.73
CA GLY A 179 6.39 8.38 0.34
C GLY A 179 6.08 7.11 1.10
N LEU A 180 4.81 6.86 1.46
CA LEU A 180 4.39 5.61 2.12
C LEU A 180 4.62 4.38 1.24
N THR A 181 4.57 4.52 -0.09
CA THR A 181 4.87 3.41 -1.01
C THR A 181 6.30 2.88 -0.82
N LEU A 182 7.26 3.72 -0.40
CA LEU A 182 8.61 3.29 -0.06
C LEU A 182 8.65 2.29 1.10
N TYR A 183 7.68 2.34 2.01
CA TYR A 183 7.57 1.45 3.17
C TYR A 183 6.75 0.18 2.91
N THR A 184 6.35 -0.07 1.65
CA THR A 184 5.60 -1.27 1.28
C THR A 184 6.48 -2.43 0.87
N TYR A 185 7.60 -2.16 0.17
CA TYR A 185 8.51 -3.21 -0.30
C TYR A 185 9.85 -2.61 -0.76
N ALA A 186 10.95 -3.28 -0.45
CA ALA A 186 12.30 -2.77 -0.74
C ALA A 186 12.55 -2.48 -2.24
N LEU A 187 11.94 -3.25 -3.17
CA LEU A 187 12.06 -3.00 -4.60
C LEU A 187 11.53 -1.61 -5.00
N SER A 188 10.63 -1.03 -4.20
CA SER A 188 10.10 0.32 -4.43
C SER A 188 11.19 1.40 -4.43
N TYR A 189 12.30 1.18 -3.71
CA TYR A 189 13.40 2.18 -3.65
C TYR A 189 14.01 2.48 -5.02
N ILE A 190 14.02 1.49 -5.91
CA ILE A 190 14.55 1.63 -7.27
C ILE A 190 13.43 1.96 -8.26
N MET A 191 12.32 1.21 -8.20
CA MET A 191 11.25 1.34 -9.19
C MET A 191 10.47 2.65 -9.05
N LEU A 192 10.22 3.10 -7.83
CA LEU A 192 9.35 4.23 -7.58
C LEU A 192 9.90 5.56 -8.13
N PRO A 193 11.19 5.93 -7.90
CA PRO A 193 11.74 7.15 -8.47
C PRO A 193 11.65 7.18 -9.99
N VAL A 194 12.01 6.09 -10.67
CA VAL A 194 11.95 6.00 -12.14
C VAL A 194 10.52 6.16 -12.63
N PHE A 195 9.57 5.45 -12.00
CA PHE A 195 8.17 5.52 -12.39
C PHE A 195 7.56 6.90 -12.10
N PHE A 196 7.86 7.51 -10.94
CA PHE A 196 7.38 8.83 -10.57
C PHE A 196 7.91 9.91 -11.53
N ILE A 197 9.22 9.88 -11.86
CA ILE A 197 9.82 10.82 -12.80
C ILE A 197 9.15 10.68 -14.17
N GLY A 198 9.04 9.46 -14.70
CA GLY A 198 8.39 9.22 -15.99
C GLY A 198 6.93 9.71 -16.02
N LEU A 199 6.18 9.46 -14.95
CA LEU A 199 4.81 9.95 -14.82
C LEU A 199 4.75 11.48 -14.74
N CYS A 200 5.66 12.13 -14.01
CA CYS A 200 5.73 13.59 -13.93
C CYS A 200 6.06 14.22 -15.29
N ILE A 201 7.02 13.66 -16.02
CA ILE A 201 7.37 14.11 -17.39
C ILE A 201 6.13 14.00 -18.30
N TYR A 202 5.43 12.88 -18.25
CA TYR A 202 4.21 12.70 -19.04
C TYR A 202 3.12 13.71 -18.67
N LEU A 203 2.87 13.92 -17.36
CA LEU A 203 1.86 14.85 -16.89
C LEU A 203 2.19 16.32 -17.20
N LEU A 204 3.48 16.70 -17.20
CA LEU A 204 3.96 18.00 -17.70
C LEU A 204 3.74 18.14 -19.20
N TYR A 205 4.10 17.12 -19.98
CA TYR A 205 3.92 17.11 -21.43
C TYR A 205 2.45 17.33 -21.83
N VAL A 206 1.52 16.65 -21.17
CA VAL A 206 0.08 16.82 -21.39
C VAL A 206 -0.51 18.05 -20.67
N LYS A 207 0.32 18.90 -20.08
CA LYS A 207 -0.05 20.15 -19.37
C LYS A 207 -1.11 19.93 -18.27
N LYS A 208 -1.05 18.80 -17.58
CA LYS A 208 -1.99 18.46 -16.52
C LYS A 208 -1.53 18.92 -15.15
N ILE A 209 -0.23 19.03 -14.96
CA ILE A 209 0.42 19.55 -13.76
C ILE A 209 1.53 20.53 -14.16
N ASP A 210 1.98 21.36 -13.22
CA ASP A 210 3.10 22.27 -13.35
C ASP A 210 4.27 21.90 -12.42
N LEU A 211 5.43 22.52 -12.60
CA LEU A 211 6.62 22.28 -11.78
C LEU A 211 6.40 22.56 -10.30
N LYS A 212 5.60 23.60 -9.98
CA LYS A 212 5.28 23.96 -8.59
C LYS A 212 4.51 22.82 -7.89
N GLN A 213 3.57 22.21 -8.60
CA GLN A 213 2.77 21.08 -8.10
C GLN A 213 3.63 19.84 -7.89
N ILE A 214 4.59 19.59 -8.76
CA ILE A 214 5.57 18.51 -8.58
C ILE A 214 6.43 18.77 -7.34
N LEU A 215 6.94 19.98 -7.16
CA LEU A 215 7.74 20.34 -5.98
C LEU A 215 6.93 20.16 -4.68
N ILE A 216 5.66 20.56 -4.66
CA ILE A 216 4.77 20.33 -3.51
C ILE A 216 4.60 18.83 -3.23
N THR A 217 4.55 17.99 -4.26
CA THR A 217 4.44 16.52 -4.10
C THR A 217 5.74 15.90 -3.61
N ILE A 218 6.90 16.40 -4.06
CA ILE A 218 8.22 15.87 -3.68
C ILE A 218 8.53 16.10 -2.20
N ILE A 219 8.12 17.21 -1.61
CA ILE A 219 8.45 17.55 -0.21
C ILE A 219 8.03 16.43 0.76
N PRO A 220 6.78 15.94 0.80
CA PRO A 220 6.41 14.83 1.67
C PRO A 220 7.13 13.52 1.33
N ILE A 221 7.43 13.27 0.06
CA ILE A 221 8.19 12.09 -0.37
C ILE A 221 9.59 12.12 0.29
N LEU A 222 10.28 13.25 0.20
CA LEU A 222 11.62 13.39 0.77
C LEU A 222 11.59 13.26 2.29
N ILE A 223 10.63 13.88 2.97
CA ILE A 223 10.47 13.77 4.43
C ILE A 223 10.33 12.29 4.84
N LEU A 224 9.47 11.55 4.16
CA LEU A 224 9.25 10.13 4.44
C LEU A 224 10.43 9.23 3.98
N ALA A 225 11.20 9.66 3.00
CA ALA A 225 12.37 8.91 2.53
C ALA A 225 13.59 9.05 3.46
N VAL A 226 13.69 10.14 4.25
CA VAL A 226 14.85 10.39 5.13
C VAL A 226 15.19 9.21 6.04
N PRO A 227 14.26 8.59 6.81
CA PRO A 227 14.60 7.47 7.68
C PRO A 227 15.13 6.27 6.90
N LEU A 228 14.58 5.98 5.71
CA LEU A 228 15.02 4.89 4.84
C LEU A 228 16.41 5.16 4.23
N ILE A 229 16.68 6.40 3.84
CA ILE A 229 17.99 6.82 3.33
C ILE A 229 19.05 6.67 4.43
N LEU A 230 18.74 7.13 5.63
CA LEU A 230 19.65 6.97 6.79
C LEU A 230 19.92 5.50 7.09
N LEU A 231 18.90 4.65 7.06
CA LEU A 231 19.05 3.20 7.21
C LEU A 231 20.00 2.61 6.16
N GLN A 232 19.84 2.99 4.89
CA GLN A 232 20.71 2.50 3.81
C GLN A 232 22.15 2.99 3.97
N ILE A 233 22.36 4.25 4.38
CA ILE A 233 23.70 4.79 4.65
C ILE A 233 24.37 4.03 5.79
N VAL A 234 23.65 3.82 6.89
CA VAL A 234 24.16 3.07 8.05
C VAL A 234 24.56 1.66 7.67
N ASN A 235 23.73 0.96 6.92
CA ASN A 235 24.00 -0.42 6.49
C ASN A 235 25.14 -0.50 5.45
N TYR A 236 25.24 0.47 4.53
CA TYR A 236 26.25 0.45 3.48
C TYR A 236 27.65 0.77 4.01
N PHE A 237 27.76 1.71 4.95
CA PHE A 237 29.04 2.15 5.52
C PHE A 237 29.41 1.44 6.82
N ASP A 238 28.61 0.46 7.26
CA ASP A 238 28.79 -0.25 8.54
C ASP A 238 28.99 0.71 9.73
N ILE A 239 28.33 1.86 9.66
CA ILE A 239 28.33 2.86 10.71
C ILE A 239 27.37 2.35 11.78
N GLY A 240 27.86 1.86 12.90
CA GLY A 240 27.06 1.30 14.00
C GLY A 240 25.79 2.09 14.30
N THR A 241 24.80 1.45 14.91
CA THR A 241 23.43 1.93 15.14
C THR A 241 23.32 3.43 15.45
N VAL A 242 22.81 4.23 14.52
CA VAL A 242 22.39 5.61 14.79
C VAL A 242 21.08 5.55 15.57
N LYS A 243 21.17 5.62 16.90
CA LYS A 243 20.00 5.84 17.76
C LYS A 243 19.59 7.29 17.62
N LEU A 244 18.67 7.60 16.74
CA LEU A 244 17.95 8.88 16.76
C LEU A 244 17.03 8.88 18.01
N ARG A 245 17.54 9.34 19.12
CA ARG A 245 16.75 9.65 20.32
C ARG A 245 15.89 10.89 20.03
N ILE A 246 14.69 10.69 19.52
CA ILE A 246 13.73 11.78 19.36
C ILE A 246 12.95 12.02 20.66
N TYR A 247 12.94 11.10 21.60
CA TYR A 247 12.30 11.30 22.90
C TYR A 247 13.00 10.50 24.01
N ASN A 248 13.52 11.22 24.99
CA ASN A 248 13.88 10.67 26.28
C ASN A 248 12.92 11.28 27.29
N ASN A 249 11.92 10.52 27.73
CA ASN A 249 11.33 10.78 29.04
C ASN A 249 11.74 9.63 29.95
N SER A 250 12.59 10.00 30.89
CA SER A 250 12.94 9.28 32.10
C SER A 250 11.74 8.69 32.81
#